data_6214b5741be1caed2026741be7129602
#
_entry.id   6214b5741be1caed2026741be7129602
#
_cell.length_a   1.000
_cell.length_b   1.000
_cell.length_c   1.000
_cell.angle_alpha   90.00
_cell.angle_beta   90.00
_cell.angle_gamma   90.00
#
_symmetry.space_group_name_H-M   'P 1'
#
loop_
_entity.id
_entity.type
_entity.pdbx_description
1 polymer ?
#
loop_
_entity_poly.entity_id
_entity_poly.type
_entity_poly.pdbx_seq_one_letter_code
_entity_poly.pdbx_strand_id
1 'polypeptide(L)'
;MDKQHEDDKPGAADAPDNALQDAARRKLMVRGGMVAGGMAAFAAGYGETVTRAVKGLAHGTAGVPTAHAVRGNSLTAEFRIDPLTGALAAQPGQTVSPSSCLGCWTQCGVRLRVDTKENRILRVAGNPYHPLATTRPAAMETPVREVYAQLGGENGLEGRATSCARGSAMLEQMNSPFRVLQPMKRVGGRGEGKWQTISFEQLVQEVCEGGDLFGEGHVEGLRAVFDRDTLLDPDNPEYGAKVNQFLFTDASNEGRTPLIQRFAAQSFGTVNFSNHGSYCGQSFRVGAGAALGDLKGMPHGKPDWDNARFGLFIGAAPAQAGNPFQRQARQLAEARVRPEEDLSLIHI
;
A
#
# COMPACT_ATOMS: atom_id res chain seq x y z
N MET A 1 28.12 81.80 -10.69
CA MET A 1 28.76 81.62 -9.38
C MET A 1 28.18 80.33 -8.83
N ASP A 2 28.78 79.26 -9.18
CA ASP A 2 29.93 78.61 -8.56
C ASP A 2 29.54 77.85 -7.28
N LYS A 3 29.50 76.56 -7.31
CA LYS A 3 30.48 75.68 -6.76
C LYS A 3 30.05 74.18 -6.99
N GLN A 4 30.93 73.51 -7.70
CA GLN A 4 31.03 72.06 -7.75
C GLN A 4 31.27 71.52 -6.35
N HIS A 5 30.53 70.43 -6.00
CA HIS A 5 30.95 69.47 -4.98
C HIS A 5 31.09 68.12 -5.65
N GLU A 6 32.31 67.72 -5.81
CA GLU A 6 32.71 66.32 -6.02
C GLU A 6 32.35 65.55 -4.78
N ASP A 7 31.45 64.55 -4.94
CA ASP A 7 31.24 63.52 -3.92
C ASP A 7 32.08 62.27 -4.27
N ASP A 8 33.10 62.11 -3.46
CA ASP A 8 33.93 60.93 -3.32
C ASP A 8 33.07 59.71 -3.03
N LYS A 9 33.07 58.71 -3.92
CA LYS A 9 32.54 57.37 -3.64
C LYS A 9 33.64 56.57 -2.96
N PRO A 10 33.41 56.06 -1.73
CA PRO A 10 34.31 55.08 -1.14
C PRO A 10 34.20 53.76 -1.88
N GLY A 11 35.34 53.17 -2.16
CA GLY A 11 35.53 51.95 -2.91
C GLY A 11 34.75 50.76 -2.38
N ALA A 12 34.24 49.99 -3.30
CA ALA A 12 33.74 48.64 -3.06
C ALA A 12 34.91 47.77 -2.63
N ALA A 13 35.00 47.49 -1.34
CA ALA A 13 35.90 46.49 -0.78
C ALA A 13 35.13 45.22 -0.42
N ASP A 14 35.51 44.14 -1.07
CA ASP A 14 35.51 42.76 -0.61
C ASP A 14 34.30 42.21 0.13
N ALA A 15 33.37 41.68 -0.59
CA ALA A 15 32.41 40.70 -0.07
C ALA A 15 32.42 39.38 -0.85
N PRO A 16 33.50 38.59 -0.83
CA PRO A 16 33.38 37.17 -1.23
C PRO A 16 33.62 36.16 -0.10
N ASP A 17 34.11 36.53 1.07
CA ASP A 17 34.53 35.53 2.06
C ASP A 17 33.39 35.00 2.96
N ASN A 18 32.38 35.79 3.23
CA ASN A 18 31.27 35.40 4.09
C ASN A 18 30.33 34.33 3.47
N ALA A 19 30.11 34.37 2.17
CA ALA A 19 29.21 33.45 1.48
C ALA A 19 29.77 32.04 1.41
N LEU A 20 31.09 31.88 1.25
CA LEU A 20 31.78 30.61 1.25
C LEU A 20 31.86 30.00 2.67
N GLN A 21 32.09 30.85 3.67
CA GLN A 21 32.08 30.46 5.07
C GLN A 21 30.67 30.01 5.53
N ASP A 22 29.61 30.67 5.12
CA ASP A 22 28.23 30.28 5.39
C ASP A 22 27.84 29.00 4.69
N ALA A 23 28.29 28.75 3.48
CA ALA A 23 28.08 27.50 2.78
C ALA A 23 28.82 26.34 3.42
N ALA A 24 30.05 26.56 3.90
CA ALA A 24 30.80 25.56 4.65
C ALA A 24 30.18 25.25 6.03
N ARG A 25 29.74 26.27 6.74
CA ARG A 25 28.99 26.12 8.01
C ARG A 25 27.68 25.38 7.81
N ARG A 26 26.89 25.70 6.79
CA ARG A 26 25.66 24.95 6.46
C ARG A 26 25.96 23.49 6.16
N LYS A 27 26.98 23.20 5.37
CA LYS A 27 27.40 21.81 5.08
C LYS A 27 27.83 21.08 6.36
N LEU A 28 28.53 21.74 7.27
CA LEU A 28 28.96 21.16 8.52
C LEU A 28 27.77 20.89 9.46
N MET A 29 26.83 21.84 9.58
CA MET A 29 25.61 21.66 10.39
C MET A 29 24.70 20.56 9.85
N VAL A 30 24.51 20.50 8.52
CA VAL A 30 23.73 19.42 7.90
C VAL A 30 24.38 18.06 8.11
N ARG A 31 25.71 17.98 7.94
CA ARG A 31 26.45 16.72 8.18
C ARG A 31 26.43 16.31 9.67
N GLY A 32 26.60 17.25 10.57
CA GLY A 32 26.50 17.03 12.02
C GLY A 32 25.11 16.57 12.43
N GLY A 33 24.08 17.21 11.89
CA GLY A 33 22.68 16.84 12.12
C GLY A 33 22.33 15.45 11.60
N MET A 34 22.85 15.07 10.41
CA MET A 34 22.66 13.73 9.87
C MET A 34 23.35 12.64 10.71
N VAL A 35 24.57 12.92 11.20
CA VAL A 35 25.29 11.99 12.09
C VAL A 35 24.56 11.83 13.42
N ALA A 36 24.15 12.93 14.04
CA ALA A 36 23.41 12.89 15.31
C ALA A 36 22.04 12.20 15.16
N GLY A 37 21.29 12.50 14.09
CA GLY A 37 20.04 11.82 13.77
C GLY A 37 20.22 10.33 13.48
N GLY A 38 21.30 9.97 12.77
CA GLY A 38 21.67 8.58 12.53
C GLY A 38 22.00 7.80 13.81
N MET A 39 22.75 8.41 14.74
CA MET A 39 23.07 7.80 16.03
C MET A 39 21.82 7.64 16.91
N ALA A 40 20.94 8.64 16.94
CA ALA A 40 19.68 8.55 17.66
C ALA A 40 18.75 7.46 17.10
N ALA A 41 18.64 7.35 15.79
CA ALA A 41 17.86 6.30 15.12
C ALA A 41 18.46 4.90 15.35
N PHE A 42 19.81 4.80 15.37
CA PHE A 42 20.50 3.56 15.70
C PHE A 42 20.21 3.10 17.13
N ALA A 43 20.28 4.04 18.10
CA ALA A 43 19.94 3.80 19.50
C ALA A 43 18.46 3.43 19.70
N ALA A 44 17.57 3.92 18.83
CA ALA A 44 16.15 3.60 18.84
C ALA A 44 15.79 2.27 18.13
N GLY A 45 16.79 1.43 17.79
CA GLY A 45 16.57 0.12 17.16
C GLY A 45 16.49 0.12 15.63
N TYR A 46 16.72 1.26 14.98
CA TYR A 46 16.76 1.37 13.51
C TYR A 46 18.15 1.14 12.91
N GLY A 47 19.04 0.46 13.62
CA GLY A 47 20.44 0.29 13.23
C GLY A 47 20.65 -0.28 11.84
N GLU A 48 19.84 -1.25 11.44
CA GLU A 48 19.94 -1.83 10.09
C GLU A 48 19.54 -0.83 9.00
N THR A 49 18.51 -0.03 9.21
CA THR A 49 18.06 1.01 8.27
C THR A 49 19.12 2.11 8.12
N VAL A 50 19.72 2.54 9.24
CA VAL A 50 20.81 3.53 9.25
C VAL A 50 22.05 2.98 8.52
N THR A 51 22.41 1.73 8.79
CA THR A 51 23.55 1.07 8.12
C THR A 51 23.32 0.97 6.61
N ARG A 52 22.11 0.64 6.16
CA ARG A 52 21.76 0.62 4.74
C ARG A 52 21.82 2.00 4.11
N ALA A 53 21.31 3.03 4.80
CA ALA A 53 21.36 4.40 4.31
C ALA A 53 22.81 4.90 4.17
N VAL A 54 23.67 4.63 5.16
CA VAL A 54 25.09 4.99 5.11
C VAL A 54 25.82 4.24 3.98
N LYS A 55 25.58 2.94 3.83
CA LYS A 55 26.15 2.16 2.73
C LYS A 55 25.66 2.69 1.37
N GLY A 56 24.36 3.00 1.24
CA GLY A 56 23.79 3.56 0.03
C GLY A 56 24.42 4.92 -0.33
N LEU A 57 24.64 5.79 0.65
CA LEU A 57 25.34 7.07 0.44
C LEU A 57 26.81 6.87 0.05
N ALA A 58 27.51 5.95 0.71
CA ALA A 58 28.93 5.68 0.43
C ALA A 58 29.16 5.10 -0.96
N HIS A 59 28.22 4.30 -1.46
CA HIS A 59 28.30 3.67 -2.78
C HIS A 59 27.56 4.42 -3.88
N GLY A 60 27.02 5.61 -3.61
CA GLY A 60 26.26 6.40 -4.58
C GLY A 60 24.90 5.78 -4.98
N THR A 61 24.41 4.82 -4.21
CA THR A 61 23.14 4.09 -4.48
C THR A 61 22.00 4.55 -3.60
N ALA A 62 22.18 5.62 -2.83
CA ALA A 62 21.12 6.19 -1.99
C ALA A 62 19.93 6.63 -2.82
N GLY A 63 18.77 6.07 -2.51
CA GLY A 63 17.52 6.35 -3.22
C GLY A 63 17.35 5.61 -4.54
N VAL A 64 18.33 4.81 -4.97
CA VAL A 64 18.19 3.92 -6.12
C VAL A 64 17.90 2.51 -5.59
N PRO A 65 16.72 1.92 -5.86
CA PRO A 65 16.51 0.51 -5.61
C PRO A 65 17.59 -0.27 -6.38
N THR A 66 18.42 -1.03 -5.69
CA THR A 66 19.41 -1.89 -6.35
C THR A 66 18.68 -2.84 -7.30
N ALA A 67 19.29 -3.19 -8.42
CA ALA A 67 18.72 -4.15 -9.38
C ALA A 67 18.38 -5.50 -8.73
N HIS A 68 18.98 -5.78 -7.59
CA HIS A 68 18.73 -6.92 -6.72
C HIS A 68 17.78 -6.61 -5.56
N ALA A 69 17.11 -5.47 -5.57
CA ALA A 69 16.09 -5.20 -4.59
C ALA A 69 14.96 -6.22 -4.78
N VAL A 70 15.14 -7.37 -4.16
CA VAL A 70 14.11 -8.37 -3.92
C VAL A 70 12.87 -7.71 -3.31
N ARG A 71 13.02 -6.48 -2.86
CA ARG A 71 12.04 -5.71 -2.09
C ARG A 71 11.56 -4.43 -2.77
N GLY A 72 12.01 -4.09 -3.95
CA GLY A 72 11.63 -2.81 -4.56
C GLY A 72 11.28 -2.93 -6.04
N ASN A 73 10.54 -1.93 -6.52
CA ASN A 73 10.25 -1.83 -7.93
C ASN A 73 11.51 -1.39 -8.69
N SER A 74 11.86 -2.13 -9.74
CA SER A 74 12.96 -1.76 -10.63
C SER A 74 12.70 -0.39 -11.28
N LEU A 75 13.69 0.47 -11.30
CA LEU A 75 13.65 1.79 -11.95
C LEU A 75 14.10 1.75 -13.42
N THR A 76 14.58 0.62 -13.93
CA THR A 76 14.92 0.51 -15.34
C THR A 76 13.68 0.73 -16.20
N ALA A 77 13.89 1.27 -17.42
CA ALA A 77 12.79 1.51 -18.35
C ALA A 77 12.00 0.23 -18.62
N GLU A 78 10.68 0.34 -18.66
CA GLU A 78 9.76 -0.78 -18.91
C GLU A 78 9.82 -1.25 -20.34
N PHE A 79 9.96 -0.28 -21.26
CA PHE A 79 10.04 -0.52 -22.70
C PHE A 79 11.31 0.11 -23.28
N ARG A 80 11.74 -0.41 -24.39
CA ARG A 80 12.72 0.18 -25.29
C ARG A 80 12.02 0.64 -26.55
N ILE A 81 12.55 1.68 -27.16
CA ILE A 81 12.12 2.13 -28.49
C ILE A 81 13.09 1.53 -29.49
N ASP A 82 12.56 0.85 -30.48
CA ASP A 82 13.32 0.41 -31.64
C ASP A 82 13.74 1.67 -32.44
N PRO A 83 15.05 1.93 -32.60
CA PRO A 83 15.51 3.17 -33.22
C PRO A 83 15.20 3.26 -34.71
N LEU A 84 14.92 2.12 -35.37
CA LEU A 84 14.62 2.09 -36.79
C LEU A 84 13.11 2.26 -37.08
N THR A 85 12.28 1.65 -36.24
CA THR A 85 10.84 1.60 -36.49
C THR A 85 10.02 2.48 -35.55
N GLY A 86 10.63 3.04 -34.51
CA GLY A 86 9.93 3.72 -33.42
C GLY A 86 9.03 2.79 -32.59
N ALA A 87 9.11 1.49 -32.81
CA ALA A 87 8.27 0.53 -32.13
C ALA A 87 8.66 0.34 -30.68
N LEU A 88 7.66 0.33 -29.80
CA LEU A 88 7.85 -0.05 -28.39
C LEU A 88 7.95 -1.57 -28.27
N ALA A 89 8.97 -2.01 -27.57
CA ALA A 89 9.19 -3.42 -27.24
C ALA A 89 9.51 -3.56 -25.75
N ALA A 90 9.07 -4.64 -25.14
CA ALA A 90 9.52 -4.97 -23.78
C ALA A 90 11.06 -5.17 -23.76
N GLN A 91 11.65 -4.99 -22.60
CA GLN A 91 13.09 -5.29 -22.45
C GLN A 91 13.35 -6.76 -22.73
N PRO A 92 14.50 -7.12 -23.31
CA PRO A 92 14.86 -8.51 -23.57
C PRO A 92 14.73 -9.38 -22.33
N GLY A 93 14.10 -10.55 -22.45
CA GLY A 93 13.87 -11.46 -21.34
C GLY A 93 12.81 -10.98 -20.32
N GLN A 94 12.02 -9.97 -20.68
CA GLN A 94 10.95 -9.45 -19.85
C GLN A 94 9.63 -9.43 -20.59
N THR A 95 8.54 -9.53 -19.83
CA THR A 95 7.17 -9.34 -20.32
C THR A 95 6.40 -8.41 -19.40
N VAL A 96 5.32 -7.83 -19.93
CA VAL A 96 4.39 -7.01 -19.16
C VAL A 96 3.03 -7.70 -19.18
N SER A 97 2.53 -8.02 -18.00
CA SER A 97 1.25 -8.71 -17.83
C SER A 97 0.28 -7.89 -17.01
N PRO A 98 -0.99 -7.79 -17.38
CA PRO A 98 -2.03 -7.16 -16.58
C PRO A 98 -2.38 -8.04 -15.38
N SER A 99 -2.74 -7.41 -14.26
CA SER A 99 -3.20 -8.07 -13.05
C SER A 99 -4.04 -7.12 -12.20
N SER A 100 -4.50 -7.59 -11.05
CA SER A 100 -5.19 -6.78 -10.04
C SER A 100 -4.39 -6.72 -8.77
N CYS A 101 -4.34 -5.53 -8.16
CA CYS A 101 -3.77 -5.33 -6.84
C CYS A 101 -4.77 -5.78 -5.77
N LEU A 102 -4.38 -6.70 -4.90
CA LEU A 102 -5.20 -7.18 -3.78
C LEU A 102 -4.79 -6.56 -2.43
N GLY A 103 -4.03 -5.45 -2.44
CA GLY A 103 -3.58 -4.78 -1.23
C GLY A 103 -4.67 -4.02 -0.46
N CYS A 104 -5.84 -3.82 -1.04
CA CYS A 104 -7.03 -3.27 -0.40
C CYS A 104 -8.29 -3.54 -1.25
N TRP A 105 -9.45 -3.16 -0.72
CA TRP A 105 -10.76 -3.33 -1.36
C TRP A 105 -10.93 -2.65 -2.72
N THR A 106 -10.06 -1.72 -3.08
CA THR A 106 -10.15 -1.01 -4.36
C THR A 106 -9.86 -1.91 -5.56
N GLN A 107 -9.02 -2.95 -5.39
CA GLN A 107 -8.66 -3.91 -6.42
C GLN A 107 -8.23 -3.26 -7.73
N CYS A 108 -7.38 -2.23 -7.64
CA CYS A 108 -6.93 -1.48 -8.81
C CYS A 108 -6.25 -2.38 -9.83
N GLY A 109 -6.53 -2.15 -11.10
CA GLY A 109 -5.80 -2.78 -12.20
C GLY A 109 -4.33 -2.33 -12.18
N VAL A 110 -3.45 -3.29 -12.28
CA VAL A 110 -2.00 -3.08 -12.33
C VAL A 110 -1.40 -3.79 -13.52
N ARG A 111 -0.21 -3.38 -13.92
CA ARG A 111 0.64 -4.11 -14.85
C ARG A 111 1.90 -4.55 -14.14
N LEU A 112 2.29 -5.77 -14.38
CA LEU A 112 3.43 -6.42 -13.79
C LEU A 112 4.52 -6.56 -14.85
N ARG A 113 5.70 -6.07 -14.56
CA ARG A 113 6.89 -6.37 -15.35
C ARG A 113 7.55 -7.61 -14.78
N VAL A 114 7.71 -8.63 -15.60
CA VAL A 114 8.17 -9.96 -15.18
C VAL A 114 9.45 -10.32 -15.92
N ASP A 115 10.47 -10.75 -15.19
CA ASP A 115 11.63 -11.43 -15.75
C ASP A 115 11.22 -12.87 -16.10
N THR A 116 11.31 -13.21 -17.38
CA THR A 116 10.86 -14.53 -17.88
C THR A 116 11.85 -15.65 -17.62
N LYS A 117 13.13 -15.33 -17.34
CA LYS A 117 14.15 -16.31 -17.00
C LYS A 117 14.07 -16.73 -15.55
N GLU A 118 13.95 -15.72 -14.67
CA GLU A 118 13.89 -15.96 -13.23
C GLU A 118 12.46 -16.14 -12.71
N ASN A 119 11.46 -16.00 -13.59
CA ASN A 119 10.04 -16.01 -13.23
C ASN A 119 9.73 -15.08 -12.03
N ARG A 120 10.27 -13.87 -12.08
CA ARG A 120 10.24 -12.92 -10.99
C ARG A 120 9.60 -11.60 -11.42
N ILE A 121 8.73 -11.05 -10.59
CA ILE A 121 8.16 -9.72 -10.81
C ILE A 121 9.21 -8.68 -10.47
N LEU A 122 9.47 -7.79 -11.42
CA LEU A 122 10.45 -6.70 -11.30
C LEU A 122 9.80 -5.38 -10.89
N ARG A 123 8.54 -5.16 -11.27
CA ARG A 123 7.84 -3.91 -10.98
C ARG A 123 6.33 -4.10 -11.03
N VAL A 124 5.65 -3.36 -10.16
CA VAL A 124 4.21 -3.15 -10.19
C VAL A 124 3.92 -1.69 -10.54
N ALA A 125 3.11 -1.46 -11.54
CA ALA A 125 2.67 -0.12 -11.95
C ALA A 125 1.16 -0.12 -12.24
N GLY A 126 0.54 1.06 -12.32
CA GLY A 126 -0.88 1.15 -12.65
C GLY A 126 -1.17 0.70 -14.10
N ASN A 127 -2.33 0.11 -14.30
CA ASN A 127 -2.81 -0.26 -15.62
C ASN A 127 -3.55 0.94 -16.26
N PRO A 128 -3.12 1.45 -17.43
CA PRO A 128 -3.73 2.62 -18.06
C PRO A 128 -5.17 2.43 -18.55
N TYR A 129 -5.65 1.20 -18.67
CA TYR A 129 -7.06 0.92 -18.97
C TYR A 129 -7.96 1.00 -17.73
N HIS A 130 -7.38 1.03 -16.53
CA HIS A 130 -8.16 0.95 -15.31
C HIS A 130 -8.48 2.33 -14.75
N PRO A 131 -9.78 2.69 -14.55
CA PRO A 131 -10.20 4.05 -14.18
C PRO A 131 -9.72 4.50 -12.83
N LEU A 132 -9.31 3.59 -11.95
CA LEU A 132 -8.73 3.95 -10.65
C LEU A 132 -7.22 4.16 -10.73
N ALA A 133 -6.55 3.71 -11.78
CA ALA A 133 -5.11 3.86 -11.95
C ALA A 133 -4.71 5.11 -12.73
N THR A 134 -5.63 5.66 -13.50
CA THR A 134 -5.40 6.88 -14.31
C THR A 134 -6.63 7.78 -14.30
N THR A 135 -6.45 9.06 -14.61
CA THR A 135 -7.53 10.04 -14.74
C THR A 135 -8.28 9.86 -16.07
N ARG A 136 -7.55 9.49 -17.11
CA ARG A 136 -8.09 9.25 -18.46
C ARG A 136 -7.82 7.81 -18.85
N PRO A 137 -8.70 6.85 -18.47
CA PRO A 137 -8.52 5.46 -18.84
C PRO A 137 -8.65 5.30 -20.37
N ALA A 138 -7.74 4.49 -20.91
CA ALA A 138 -7.84 4.11 -22.30
C ALA A 138 -9.11 3.27 -22.55
N ALA A 139 -9.74 3.45 -23.71
CA ALA A 139 -10.82 2.58 -24.13
C ALA A 139 -10.29 1.14 -24.29
N MET A 140 -11.11 0.15 -23.94
CA MET A 140 -10.70 -1.25 -23.95
C MET A 140 -10.33 -1.75 -25.35
N GLU A 141 -10.86 -1.11 -26.36
CA GLU A 141 -10.60 -1.40 -27.78
C GLU A 141 -9.28 -0.84 -28.29
N THR A 142 -8.68 0.11 -27.55
CA THR A 142 -7.40 0.71 -27.96
C THR A 142 -6.29 -0.32 -27.86
N PRO A 143 -5.50 -0.53 -28.90
CA PRO A 143 -4.40 -1.49 -28.85
C PRO A 143 -3.39 -1.16 -27.76
N VAL A 144 -2.93 -2.19 -27.02
CA VAL A 144 -1.98 -2.04 -25.91
C VAL A 144 -0.73 -1.25 -26.29
N ARG A 145 -0.25 -1.44 -27.52
CA ARG A 145 0.91 -0.72 -28.04
C ARG A 145 0.69 0.79 -28.10
N GLU A 146 -0.49 1.22 -28.53
CA GLU A 146 -0.84 2.64 -28.60
C GLU A 146 -0.96 3.27 -27.22
N VAL A 147 -1.64 2.56 -26.30
CA VAL A 147 -1.82 3.02 -24.94
C VAL A 147 -0.47 3.16 -24.22
N TYR A 148 0.44 2.20 -24.42
CA TYR A 148 1.75 2.25 -23.78
C TYR A 148 2.68 3.29 -24.42
N ALA A 149 2.51 3.60 -25.71
CA ALA A 149 3.21 4.71 -26.34
C ALA A 149 2.85 6.06 -25.72
N GLN A 150 1.61 6.23 -25.27
CA GLN A 150 1.12 7.44 -24.61
C GLN A 150 1.64 7.61 -23.17
N LEU A 151 2.22 6.58 -22.56
CA LEU A 151 2.84 6.67 -21.23
C LEU A 151 4.19 7.42 -21.23
N GLY A 152 4.73 7.69 -22.40
CA GLY A 152 5.92 8.49 -22.63
C GLY A 152 5.61 9.77 -23.41
N GLY A 153 6.62 10.59 -23.66
CA GLY A 153 6.50 11.82 -24.42
C GLY A 153 5.81 12.96 -23.68
N GLU A 154 5.38 13.98 -24.41
CA GLU A 154 4.81 15.21 -23.87
C GLU A 154 3.52 14.98 -23.07
N ASN A 155 2.71 14.06 -23.50
CA ASN A 155 1.44 13.71 -22.86
C ASN A 155 1.58 12.62 -21.76
N GLY A 156 2.79 12.19 -21.46
CA GLY A 156 3.06 11.10 -20.51
C GLY A 156 2.57 11.36 -19.09
N LEU A 157 2.43 12.62 -18.69
CA LEU A 157 1.84 12.98 -17.40
C LEU A 157 0.33 12.78 -17.39
N GLU A 158 -0.36 13.11 -18.46
CA GLU A 158 -1.81 12.95 -18.57
C GLU A 158 -2.23 11.48 -18.69
N GLY A 159 -1.50 10.71 -19.49
CA GLY A 159 -1.71 9.26 -19.67
C GLY A 159 -1.16 8.40 -18.53
N ARG A 160 -0.49 9.01 -17.53
CA ARG A 160 0.17 8.27 -16.45
C ARG A 160 -0.81 7.39 -15.69
N ALA A 161 -0.51 6.11 -15.64
CA ALA A 161 -1.18 5.15 -14.79
C ALA A 161 -0.30 4.79 -13.59
N THR A 162 -0.81 4.98 -12.39
CA THR A 162 -0.06 4.80 -11.14
C THR A 162 -0.69 3.77 -10.24
N SER A 163 0.12 3.06 -9.48
CA SER A 163 -0.28 2.35 -8.27
C SER A 163 0.04 3.23 -7.04
N CYS A 164 -0.73 3.08 -5.97
CA CYS A 164 -0.38 3.74 -4.71
C CYS A 164 0.84 3.08 -4.07
N ALA A 165 1.37 3.69 -3.01
CA ALA A 165 2.52 3.15 -2.28
C ALA A 165 2.27 1.70 -1.80
N ARG A 166 1.06 1.40 -1.32
CA ARG A 166 0.66 0.05 -0.91
C ARG A 166 0.70 -0.95 -2.07
N GLY A 167 0.15 -0.60 -3.23
CA GLY A 167 0.20 -1.44 -4.43
C GLY A 167 1.63 -1.66 -4.92
N SER A 168 2.48 -0.63 -4.87
CA SER A 168 3.90 -0.75 -5.21
C SER A 168 4.68 -1.63 -4.22
N ALA A 169 4.30 -1.61 -2.94
CA ALA A 169 4.92 -2.40 -1.88
C ALA A 169 4.51 -3.90 -1.88
N MET A 170 3.60 -4.31 -2.76
CA MET A 170 3.19 -5.73 -2.88
C MET A 170 4.37 -6.67 -3.18
N LEU A 171 5.40 -6.18 -3.88
CA LEU A 171 6.63 -6.95 -4.11
C LEU A 171 7.38 -7.26 -2.82
N GLU A 172 7.46 -6.29 -1.92
CA GLU A 172 8.07 -6.49 -0.60
C GLU A 172 7.28 -7.49 0.23
N GLN A 173 5.95 -7.40 0.21
CA GLN A 173 5.09 -8.34 0.90
C GLN A 173 5.26 -9.76 0.35
N MET A 174 5.30 -9.92 -0.97
CA MET A 174 5.44 -11.22 -1.62
C MET A 174 6.79 -11.87 -1.31
N ASN A 175 7.85 -11.07 -1.27
CA ASN A 175 9.23 -11.54 -1.05
C ASN A 175 9.71 -11.29 0.39
N SER A 176 8.81 -11.05 1.34
CA SER A 176 9.18 -10.81 2.73
C SER A 176 9.91 -12.03 3.33
N PRO A 177 11.06 -11.83 3.98
CA PRO A 177 11.74 -12.92 4.68
C PRO A 177 10.95 -13.42 5.90
N PHE A 178 9.97 -12.66 6.34
CA PHE A 178 9.08 -13.02 7.46
C PHE A 178 7.79 -13.69 6.98
N ARG A 179 7.67 -13.96 5.68
CA ARG A 179 6.50 -14.65 5.15
C ARG A 179 6.44 -16.06 5.69
N VAL A 180 5.29 -16.42 6.28
CA VAL A 180 5.03 -17.78 6.75
C VAL A 180 4.86 -18.69 5.53
N LEU A 181 5.73 -19.68 5.38
CA LEU A 181 5.76 -20.63 4.25
C LEU A 181 5.30 -22.03 4.65
N GLN A 182 5.28 -22.32 5.95
CA GLN A 182 4.88 -23.61 6.51
C GLN A 182 3.96 -23.35 7.70
N PRO A 183 3.09 -24.30 8.06
CA PRO A 183 2.30 -24.22 9.27
C PRO A 183 3.18 -24.04 10.49
N MET A 184 2.74 -23.18 11.40
CA MET A 184 3.46 -22.89 12.63
C MET A 184 2.53 -23.02 13.82
N LYS A 185 3.04 -23.67 14.87
CA LYS A 185 2.35 -23.84 16.14
C LYS A 185 3.04 -23.04 17.23
N ARG A 186 2.26 -22.40 18.10
CA ARG A 186 2.77 -21.70 19.29
C ARG A 186 3.47 -22.69 20.24
N VAL A 187 4.58 -22.26 20.79
CA VAL A 187 5.30 -22.95 21.88
C VAL A 187 5.41 -22.02 23.08
N GLY A 188 5.08 -22.50 24.25
CA GLY A 188 5.03 -21.69 25.46
C GLY A 188 3.75 -20.86 25.60
N GLY A 189 3.76 -19.93 26.58
CA GLY A 189 2.60 -19.10 26.92
C GLY A 189 2.21 -18.12 25.82
N ARG A 190 0.96 -17.61 25.87
CA ARG A 190 0.49 -16.56 24.98
C ARG A 190 1.33 -15.30 25.17
N GLY A 191 1.76 -14.69 24.06
CA GLY A 191 2.57 -13.46 24.06
C GLY A 191 4.08 -13.68 24.07
N GLU A 192 4.58 -14.91 24.28
CA GLU A 192 6.02 -15.18 24.23
C GLU A 192 6.64 -15.11 22.85
N GLY A 193 5.83 -15.15 21.79
CA GLY A 193 6.29 -15.04 20.40
C GLY A 193 7.12 -16.23 19.92
N LYS A 194 7.03 -17.37 20.58
CA LYS A 194 7.77 -18.58 20.23
C LYS A 194 6.92 -19.51 19.36
N TRP A 195 7.52 -20.00 18.30
CA TRP A 195 6.82 -20.82 17.28
C TRP A 195 7.69 -21.99 16.84
N GLN A 196 7.06 -23.10 16.54
CA GLN A 196 7.68 -24.24 15.86
C GLN A 196 6.92 -24.56 14.58
N THR A 197 7.63 -24.99 13.55
CA THR A 197 7.03 -25.53 12.32
C THR A 197 6.44 -26.90 12.59
N ILE A 198 5.28 -27.13 12.01
CA ILE A 198 4.59 -28.44 12.03
C ILE A 198 4.23 -28.85 10.61
N SER A 199 3.92 -30.14 10.39
CA SER A 199 3.41 -30.59 9.11
C SER A 199 1.98 -30.09 8.86
N PHE A 200 1.55 -30.07 7.60
CA PHE A 200 0.18 -29.71 7.26
C PHE A 200 -0.82 -30.74 7.80
N GLU A 201 -0.45 -32.01 7.78
CA GLU A 201 -1.25 -33.13 8.32
C GLU A 201 -1.47 -32.94 9.83
N GLN A 202 -0.39 -32.60 10.56
CA GLN A 202 -0.49 -32.30 11.99
C GLN A 202 -1.39 -31.07 12.25
N LEU A 203 -1.26 -30.00 11.46
CA LEU A 203 -2.16 -28.85 11.56
C LEU A 203 -3.61 -29.24 11.42
N VAL A 204 -3.94 -29.98 10.36
CA VAL A 204 -5.32 -30.42 10.10
C VAL A 204 -5.83 -31.31 11.23
N GLN A 205 -5.02 -32.27 11.69
CA GLN A 205 -5.39 -33.16 12.78
C GLN A 205 -5.68 -32.39 14.07
N GLU A 206 -4.77 -31.51 14.50
CA GLU A 206 -4.94 -30.74 15.74
C GLU A 206 -6.12 -29.77 15.68
N VAL A 207 -6.36 -29.15 14.54
CA VAL A 207 -7.53 -28.26 14.35
C VAL A 207 -8.84 -29.03 14.35
N CYS A 208 -8.85 -30.21 13.75
CA CYS A 208 -10.08 -31.05 13.67
C CYS A 208 -10.39 -31.78 14.97
N GLU A 209 -9.39 -32.37 15.60
CA GLU A 209 -9.60 -33.29 16.75
C GLU A 209 -9.36 -32.61 18.11
N GLY A 210 -8.56 -31.51 18.14
CA GLY A 210 -8.18 -30.88 19.39
C GLY A 210 -7.13 -31.69 20.17
N GLY A 211 -7.12 -31.52 21.48
CA GLY A 211 -6.19 -32.18 22.40
C GLY A 211 -5.55 -31.25 23.41
N ASP A 212 -4.61 -31.73 24.19
CA ASP A 212 -3.72 -30.92 25.02
C ASP A 212 -2.59 -30.38 24.12
N LEU A 213 -2.87 -29.30 23.42
CA LEU A 213 -2.03 -28.80 22.36
C LEU A 213 -0.91 -27.85 22.84
N PHE A 214 -1.08 -27.27 24.05
CA PHE A 214 -0.25 -26.17 24.50
C PHE A 214 0.22 -26.32 25.97
N GLY A 215 -0.14 -27.42 26.64
CA GLY A 215 0.11 -27.62 28.07
C GLY A 215 -0.74 -26.71 28.98
N GLU A 216 -1.81 -26.15 28.43
CA GLU A 216 -2.74 -25.25 29.13
C GLU A 216 -4.13 -25.94 29.34
N GLY A 217 -4.21 -27.25 29.17
CA GLY A 217 -5.40 -28.04 29.21
C GLY A 217 -5.95 -28.43 27.84
N HIS A 218 -7.05 -29.14 27.83
CA HIS A 218 -7.68 -29.66 26.60
C HIS A 218 -8.29 -28.49 25.79
N VAL A 219 -8.01 -28.50 24.49
CA VAL A 219 -8.62 -27.62 23.48
C VAL A 219 -9.50 -28.49 22.59
N GLU A 220 -10.77 -28.15 22.49
CA GLU A 220 -11.69 -28.87 21.61
C GLU A 220 -11.39 -28.57 20.14
N GLY A 221 -11.41 -29.60 19.30
CA GLY A 221 -11.30 -29.49 17.87
C GLY A 221 -12.62 -29.13 17.20
N LEU A 222 -12.56 -28.75 15.93
CA LEU A 222 -13.74 -28.38 15.15
C LEU A 222 -14.78 -29.53 15.07
N ARG A 223 -14.33 -30.78 15.14
CA ARG A 223 -15.22 -31.96 15.10
C ARG A 223 -16.11 -32.04 16.35
N ALA A 224 -15.59 -31.68 17.50
CA ALA A 224 -16.34 -31.69 18.76
C ALA A 224 -17.46 -30.65 18.81
N VAL A 225 -17.23 -29.48 18.14
CA VAL A 225 -18.21 -28.38 18.11
C VAL A 225 -19.10 -28.42 16.84
N PHE A 226 -18.92 -29.40 15.96
CA PHE A 226 -19.72 -29.59 14.76
C PHE A 226 -21.04 -30.27 15.07
N ASP A 227 -21.97 -29.54 15.67
CA ASP A 227 -23.33 -29.96 15.99
C ASP A 227 -24.29 -28.82 15.65
N ARG A 228 -25.14 -29.06 14.66
CA ARG A 228 -26.08 -28.09 14.12
C ARG A 228 -27.45 -28.09 14.78
N ASP A 229 -27.72 -29.11 15.58
CA ASP A 229 -29.06 -29.38 16.09
C ASP A 229 -29.16 -29.07 17.57
N THR A 230 -28.12 -29.32 18.35
CA THR A 230 -28.14 -29.07 19.80
C THR A 230 -27.84 -27.60 20.08
N LEU A 231 -28.71 -26.98 20.90
CA LEU A 231 -28.47 -25.60 21.34
C LEU A 231 -27.16 -25.49 22.11
N LEU A 232 -26.44 -24.38 21.87
CA LEU A 232 -25.21 -24.03 22.58
C LEU A 232 -25.50 -23.82 24.07
N ASP A 233 -26.58 -23.11 24.36
CA ASP A 233 -27.09 -22.83 25.68
C ASP A 233 -28.64 -22.92 25.65
N PRO A 234 -29.25 -23.92 26.29
CA PRO A 234 -30.70 -24.04 26.35
C PRO A 234 -31.40 -22.89 27.04
N ASP A 235 -30.74 -22.20 27.98
CA ASP A 235 -31.30 -21.04 28.70
C ASP A 235 -31.24 -19.75 27.86
N ASN A 236 -30.39 -19.73 26.83
CA ASN A 236 -30.22 -18.62 25.91
C ASN A 236 -30.28 -19.12 24.45
N PRO A 237 -31.46 -19.53 23.96
CA PRO A 237 -31.61 -20.16 22.64
C PRO A 237 -31.23 -19.26 21.46
N GLU A 238 -31.14 -17.96 21.66
CA GLU A 238 -30.67 -17.00 20.67
C GLU A 238 -29.19 -17.18 20.27
N TYR A 239 -28.39 -17.88 21.07
CA TYR A 239 -27.03 -18.25 20.71
C TYR A 239 -26.97 -19.34 19.62
N GLY A 240 -28.10 -20.01 19.39
CA GLY A 240 -28.26 -21.02 18.36
C GLY A 240 -27.54 -22.32 18.69
N ALA A 241 -27.15 -23.07 17.65
CA ALA A 241 -26.55 -24.37 17.79
C ALA A 241 -25.05 -24.33 18.17
N LYS A 242 -24.51 -25.45 18.66
CA LYS A 242 -23.12 -25.57 19.08
C LYS A 242 -22.08 -25.20 18.02
N VAL A 243 -22.39 -25.34 16.73
CA VAL A 243 -21.53 -24.87 15.64
C VAL A 243 -21.21 -23.37 15.74
N ASN A 244 -22.01 -22.59 16.45
CA ASN A 244 -21.76 -21.17 16.66
C ASN A 244 -20.63 -20.86 17.65
N GLN A 245 -20.05 -21.87 18.29
CA GLN A 245 -18.76 -21.72 19.01
C GLN A 245 -17.61 -21.43 18.04
N PHE A 246 -17.75 -21.77 16.75
CA PHE A 246 -16.76 -21.46 15.74
C PHE A 246 -17.00 -20.08 15.15
N LEU A 247 -16.10 -19.15 15.47
CA LEU A 247 -16.03 -17.83 14.83
C LEU A 247 -15.01 -17.86 13.71
N PHE A 248 -15.44 -17.56 12.49
CA PHE A 248 -14.54 -17.37 11.36
C PHE A 248 -14.37 -15.89 11.07
N THR A 249 -13.13 -15.42 10.97
CA THR A 249 -12.81 -14.05 10.56
C THR A 249 -11.92 -14.07 9.33
N ASP A 250 -12.25 -13.23 8.36
CA ASP A 250 -11.44 -13.01 7.18
C ASP A 250 -10.94 -11.55 7.14
N ALA A 251 -9.94 -11.26 6.31
CA ALA A 251 -9.33 -9.94 6.28
C ALA A 251 -10.13 -8.98 5.39
N SER A 252 -10.35 -9.33 4.15
CA SER A 252 -11.07 -8.50 3.18
C SER A 252 -11.42 -9.30 1.91
N ASN A 253 -12.03 -8.62 0.96
CA ASN A 253 -12.50 -9.23 -0.26
C ASN A 253 -11.38 -9.46 -1.29
N GLU A 254 -10.43 -10.35 -0.98
CA GLU A 254 -9.33 -10.71 -1.88
C GLU A 254 -9.68 -11.84 -2.86
N GLY A 255 -10.95 -12.03 -3.16
CA GLY A 255 -11.43 -13.07 -4.07
C GLY A 255 -11.57 -14.46 -3.44
N ARG A 256 -11.13 -14.67 -2.21
CA ARG A 256 -11.26 -15.96 -1.47
C ARG A 256 -12.47 -15.99 -0.54
N THR A 257 -12.99 -14.83 -0.18
CA THR A 257 -14.15 -14.71 0.73
C THR A 257 -15.33 -15.64 0.36
N PRO A 258 -15.74 -15.81 -0.90
CA PRO A 258 -16.82 -16.73 -1.24
C PRO A 258 -16.52 -18.19 -0.88
N LEU A 259 -15.26 -18.65 -1.05
CA LEU A 259 -14.84 -19.97 -0.67
C LEU A 259 -14.89 -20.16 0.86
N ILE A 260 -14.40 -19.16 1.57
CA ILE A 260 -14.35 -19.15 3.04
C ILE A 260 -15.76 -19.09 3.62
N GLN A 261 -16.63 -18.24 3.09
CA GLN A 261 -18.04 -18.17 3.51
C GLN A 261 -18.78 -19.47 3.24
N ARG A 262 -18.51 -20.11 2.09
CA ARG A 262 -19.08 -21.43 1.78
C ARG A 262 -18.65 -22.47 2.81
N PHE A 263 -17.39 -22.48 3.22
CA PHE A 263 -16.93 -23.37 4.28
C PHE A 263 -17.60 -23.04 5.61
N ALA A 264 -17.48 -21.82 6.10
CA ALA A 264 -17.94 -21.44 7.43
C ALA A 264 -19.47 -21.50 7.57
N ALA A 265 -20.21 -20.83 6.68
CA ALA A 265 -21.66 -20.69 6.82
C ALA A 265 -22.44 -21.88 6.24
N GLN A 266 -22.02 -22.40 5.06
CA GLN A 266 -22.80 -23.44 4.39
C GLN A 266 -22.36 -24.84 4.79
N SER A 267 -21.03 -25.10 4.82
CA SER A 267 -20.50 -26.43 5.12
C SER A 267 -20.42 -26.69 6.62
N PHE A 268 -19.86 -25.78 7.39
CA PHE A 268 -19.79 -25.92 8.85
C PHE A 268 -21.12 -25.52 9.50
N GLY A 269 -21.72 -24.41 9.09
CA GLY A 269 -23.04 -23.98 9.53
C GLY A 269 -23.03 -22.93 10.62
N THR A 270 -21.88 -22.32 10.95
CA THR A 270 -21.83 -21.21 11.89
C THR A 270 -22.39 -19.93 11.30
N VAL A 271 -23.14 -19.17 12.11
CA VAL A 271 -23.55 -17.80 11.79
C VAL A 271 -22.46 -16.77 12.14
N ASN A 272 -21.43 -17.19 12.87
CA ASN A 272 -20.38 -16.32 13.36
C ASN A 272 -19.28 -16.16 12.31
N PHE A 273 -19.60 -15.35 11.30
CA PHE A 273 -18.66 -14.95 10.27
C PHE A 273 -18.46 -13.44 10.30
N SER A 274 -17.22 -13.00 10.36
CA SER A 274 -16.86 -11.58 10.39
C SER A 274 -15.69 -11.32 9.46
N ASN A 275 -15.55 -10.09 9.00
CA ASN A 275 -14.39 -9.63 8.28
C ASN A 275 -14.04 -8.21 8.73
N HIS A 276 -12.90 -7.70 8.28
CA HIS A 276 -12.48 -6.36 8.67
C HIS A 276 -13.46 -5.27 8.21
N GLY A 277 -14.26 -5.53 7.19
CA GLY A 277 -15.36 -4.64 6.78
C GLY A 277 -16.38 -4.39 7.88
N SER A 278 -16.53 -5.33 8.82
CA SER A 278 -17.41 -5.17 9.98
C SER A 278 -17.00 -4.02 10.91
N TYR A 279 -15.72 -3.70 10.96
CA TYR A 279 -15.18 -2.61 11.80
C TYR A 279 -14.96 -1.32 11.03
N CYS A 280 -14.96 -1.36 9.71
CA CYS A 280 -14.55 -0.27 8.82
C CYS A 280 -15.74 0.23 8.00
N GLY A 281 -16.02 -0.44 6.91
CA GLY A 281 -17.06 -0.05 5.96
C GLY A 281 -18.48 -0.17 6.51
N GLN A 282 -18.72 -1.08 7.43
CA GLN A 282 -20.02 -1.24 8.05
C GLN A 282 -20.37 -0.04 8.93
N SER A 283 -19.44 0.47 9.73
CA SER A 283 -19.65 1.67 10.53
C SER A 283 -20.02 2.88 9.67
N PHE A 284 -19.29 3.06 8.56
CA PHE A 284 -19.63 4.11 7.59
C PHE A 284 -21.02 3.90 7.00
N ARG A 285 -21.36 2.66 6.58
CA ARG A 285 -22.65 2.36 5.96
C ARG A 285 -23.82 2.58 6.90
N VAL A 286 -23.67 2.20 8.16
CA VAL A 286 -24.70 2.43 9.18
C VAL A 286 -24.96 3.93 9.37
N GLY A 287 -23.90 4.73 9.55
CA GLY A 287 -24.03 6.18 9.70
C GLY A 287 -24.56 6.87 8.43
N ALA A 288 -24.00 6.54 7.27
CA ALA A 288 -24.44 7.10 6.00
C ALA A 288 -25.86 6.65 5.65
N GLY A 289 -26.23 5.41 5.90
CA GLY A 289 -27.57 4.89 5.68
C GLY A 289 -28.60 5.54 6.58
N ALA A 290 -28.27 5.83 7.83
CA ALA A 290 -29.13 6.58 8.75
C ALA A 290 -29.37 8.01 8.26
N ALA A 291 -28.33 8.66 7.70
CA ALA A 291 -28.44 10.03 7.19
C ALA A 291 -29.08 10.12 5.80
N LEU A 292 -28.85 9.14 4.92
CA LEU A 292 -29.24 9.18 3.51
C LEU A 292 -30.31 8.15 3.11
N GLY A 293 -30.71 7.29 4.04
CA GLY A 293 -31.90 6.45 3.89
C GLY A 293 -31.69 5.08 3.23
N ASP A 294 -30.48 4.69 2.80
CA ASP A 294 -30.24 3.41 2.18
C ASP A 294 -29.03 2.67 2.77
N LEU A 295 -29.33 1.70 3.66
CA LEU A 295 -28.30 0.86 4.30
C LEU A 295 -27.67 -0.17 3.36
N LYS A 296 -28.41 -0.68 2.37
CA LYS A 296 -27.91 -1.75 1.49
C LYS A 296 -27.22 -1.24 0.25
N GLY A 297 -27.76 -0.19 -0.34
CA GLY A 297 -27.27 0.37 -1.59
C GLY A 297 -26.20 1.44 -1.42
N MET A 298 -25.93 1.89 -0.19
CA MET A 298 -24.99 2.98 0.06
C MET A 298 -23.54 2.54 -0.24
N PRO A 299 -22.98 2.89 -1.39
CA PRO A 299 -21.56 2.69 -1.65
C PRO A 299 -20.74 3.59 -0.74
N HIS A 300 -19.45 3.30 -0.59
CA HIS A 300 -18.54 4.24 0.03
C HIS A 300 -18.45 5.51 -0.83
N GLY A 301 -19.16 6.54 -0.47
CA GLY A 301 -19.11 7.83 -1.12
C GLY A 301 -17.69 8.38 -1.14
N LYS A 302 -17.32 9.00 -2.26
CA LYS A 302 -16.03 9.69 -2.42
C LYS A 302 -16.30 11.13 -2.77
N PRO A 303 -15.49 12.07 -2.24
CA PRO A 303 -15.62 13.47 -2.63
C PRO A 303 -15.41 13.66 -4.14
N ASP A 304 -16.20 14.54 -4.71
CA ASP A 304 -16.01 15.00 -6.09
C ASP A 304 -14.99 16.13 -6.10
N TRP A 305 -13.71 15.77 -6.09
CA TRP A 305 -12.62 16.73 -6.11
C TRP A 305 -12.53 17.51 -7.42
N ASP A 306 -13.13 16.99 -8.50
CA ASP A 306 -13.09 17.64 -9.80
C ASP A 306 -14.01 18.87 -9.84
N ASN A 307 -15.06 18.90 -9.02
CA ASN A 307 -15.99 20.02 -8.94
C ASN A 307 -15.97 20.74 -7.57
N ALA A 308 -15.24 20.21 -6.59
CA ALA A 308 -15.14 20.82 -5.28
C ALA A 308 -14.35 22.14 -5.34
N ARG A 309 -14.84 23.17 -4.61
CA ARG A 309 -14.18 24.47 -4.43
C ARG A 309 -13.61 24.63 -3.03
N PHE A 310 -14.09 23.84 -2.09
CA PHE A 310 -13.65 23.87 -0.71
C PHE A 310 -13.57 22.45 -0.15
N GLY A 311 -12.49 22.11 0.50
CA GLY A 311 -12.29 20.83 1.18
C GLY A 311 -11.88 21.02 2.64
N LEU A 312 -12.67 20.45 3.55
CA LEU A 312 -12.37 20.42 4.98
C LEU A 312 -11.97 19.00 5.37
N PHE A 313 -10.76 18.83 5.88
CA PHE A 313 -10.23 17.56 6.36
C PHE A 313 -10.15 17.56 7.87
N ILE A 314 -10.94 16.70 8.51
CA ILE A 314 -10.95 16.54 9.97
C ILE A 314 -10.40 15.14 10.28
N GLY A 315 -9.18 15.04 10.78
CA GLY A 315 -8.52 13.76 11.08
C GLY A 315 -8.43 12.82 9.88
N ALA A 316 -8.42 13.34 8.66
CA ALA A 316 -8.47 12.57 7.43
C ALA A 316 -7.19 12.74 6.59
N ALA A 317 -6.74 11.66 5.99
CA ALA A 317 -5.60 11.64 5.08
C ALA A 317 -5.97 10.83 3.81
N PRO A 318 -6.62 11.42 2.81
CA PRO A 318 -7.19 10.70 1.67
C PRO A 318 -6.18 9.88 0.87
N ALA A 319 -4.92 10.35 0.80
CA ALA A 319 -3.84 9.62 0.12
C ALA A 319 -3.32 8.39 0.91
N GLN A 320 -3.68 8.26 2.19
CA GLN A 320 -3.20 7.19 3.08
C GLN A 320 -4.33 6.31 3.62
N ALA A 321 -5.50 6.87 3.89
CA ALA A 321 -6.61 6.21 4.58
C ALA A 321 -7.91 6.11 3.79
N GLY A 322 -8.04 6.80 2.67
CA GLY A 322 -9.25 6.79 1.84
C GLY A 322 -9.03 6.12 0.49
N ASN A 323 -9.31 4.82 0.37
CA ASN A 323 -9.22 4.16 -0.93
C ASN A 323 -10.26 4.73 -1.94
N PRO A 324 -9.93 4.85 -3.24
CA PRO A 324 -8.65 4.55 -3.87
C PRO A 324 -7.61 5.65 -3.66
N PHE A 325 -6.54 5.33 -2.93
CA PHE A 325 -5.56 6.30 -2.43
C PHE A 325 -4.91 7.13 -3.54
N GLN A 326 -4.41 6.49 -4.60
CA GLN A 326 -3.75 7.15 -5.71
C GLN A 326 -4.67 8.06 -6.50
N ARG A 327 -5.95 7.69 -6.68
CA ARG A 327 -6.93 8.53 -7.37
C ARG A 327 -7.23 9.78 -6.57
N GLN A 328 -7.50 9.64 -5.30
CA GLN A 328 -7.79 10.79 -4.43
C GLN A 328 -6.59 11.74 -4.35
N ALA A 329 -5.38 11.21 -4.17
CA ALA A 329 -4.17 12.04 -4.13
C ALA A 329 -3.98 12.82 -5.44
N ARG A 330 -4.20 12.17 -6.58
CA ARG A 330 -4.08 12.82 -7.89
C ARG A 330 -5.15 13.87 -8.11
N GLN A 331 -6.41 13.54 -7.89
CA GLN A 331 -7.52 14.48 -8.06
C GLN A 331 -7.38 15.73 -7.15
N LEU A 332 -6.93 15.54 -5.90
CA LEU A 332 -6.62 16.65 -5.01
C LEU A 332 -5.48 17.53 -5.53
N ALA A 333 -4.42 16.91 -6.06
CA ALA A 333 -3.31 17.65 -6.63
C ALA A 333 -3.74 18.42 -7.87
N GLU A 334 -4.51 17.81 -8.76
CA GLU A 334 -5.06 18.44 -9.97
C GLU A 334 -6.05 19.56 -9.62
N ALA A 335 -6.91 19.35 -8.63
CA ALA A 335 -7.87 20.35 -8.17
C ALA A 335 -7.21 21.62 -7.63
N ARG A 336 -6.01 21.51 -7.03
CA ARG A 336 -5.27 22.66 -6.48
C ARG A 336 -4.56 23.51 -7.52
N VAL A 337 -4.35 23.02 -8.70
CA VAL A 337 -3.61 23.72 -9.76
C VAL A 337 -4.51 24.15 -10.93
N ARG A 338 -5.82 24.13 -10.76
CA ARG A 338 -6.76 24.61 -11.77
C ARG A 338 -6.62 26.12 -11.92
N PRO A 339 -6.49 26.65 -13.15
CA PRO A 339 -6.21 28.08 -13.37
C PRO A 339 -7.32 29.03 -12.92
N GLU A 340 -8.56 28.58 -12.91
CA GLU A 340 -9.74 29.45 -12.74
C GLU A 340 -10.48 29.25 -11.41
N GLU A 341 -10.24 28.15 -10.69
CA GLU A 341 -10.96 27.79 -9.47
C GLU A 341 -10.07 26.98 -8.54
N ASP A 342 -9.20 27.64 -7.81
CA ASP A 342 -8.36 26.98 -6.82
C ASP A 342 -9.20 26.31 -5.73
N LEU A 343 -8.96 25.03 -5.49
CA LEU A 343 -9.52 24.32 -4.36
C LEU A 343 -8.89 24.83 -3.05
N SER A 344 -9.68 25.48 -2.22
CA SER A 344 -9.26 25.83 -0.86
C SER A 344 -9.30 24.60 0.04
N LEU A 345 -8.21 24.35 0.76
CA LEU A 345 -8.10 23.21 1.67
C LEU A 345 -7.84 23.66 3.10
N ILE A 346 -8.62 23.15 4.03
CA ILE A 346 -8.36 23.26 5.47
C ILE A 346 -8.16 21.85 6.03
N HIS A 347 -7.05 21.64 6.73
CA HIS A 347 -6.75 20.39 7.40
C HIS A 347 -6.69 20.61 8.90
N ILE A 348 -7.52 19.89 9.62
CA ILE A 348 -7.60 19.90 11.09
C ILE A 348 -7.25 18.51 11.62
#